data_4ed70d0b5a817ca7d5a0f6ede7ed462b
#
_entry.id   4ed70d0b5a817ca7d5a0f6ede7ed462b
#
_cell.length_a   1.000
_cell.length_b   1.000
_cell.length_c   1.000
_cell.angle_alpha   90.00
_cell.angle_beta   90.00
_cell.angle_gamma   90.00
#
_symmetry.space_group_name_H-M   'P 1'
#
loop_
_entity.id
_entity.type
_entity.pdbx_description
1 polymer ?
#
loop_
_entity_poly.entity_id
_entity_poly.type
_entity_poly.pdbx_seq_one_letter_code
_entity_poly.pdbx_strand_id
1 'polypeptide(L)'
;DNLDLLSTIASTSEPELLHGSTEDYLEIRDFMNNNDISIQNNYEIASQYYDVESLIEYKIAQIFVMNYDWPGNNNKLFKAKSSDGKWQHIMFDSDFGFERWTDLALGFIGSYETYNMLDHAYGGGNTFNNPVWSTAIFTAFLDNQEFKHQFINTYCDRINTTYSTDYTSYLIDSLKAVVAPYVADHINRYGPSLYDSYTPNTLAAYNGAVQRMYDFASYRPDNARNEMVELFDLNGATNTVSLFVNDSEAGHIKINTLNVNVQGWSGEYFSDIPISIKAVPEFGYEF
;
A
#
# COMPACT_ATOMS: atom_id res chain seq x y z
N ASP A 1 -6.62 21.43 18.46
CA ASP A 1 -5.71 20.94 19.50
C ASP A 1 -5.97 19.47 19.92
N ASN A 2 -6.69 18.70 19.11
CA ASN A 2 -7.13 17.36 19.49
C ASN A 2 -6.36 16.23 18.73
N LEU A 3 -5.25 16.55 18.08
CA LEU A 3 -4.43 15.57 17.38
C LEU A 3 -2.93 15.92 17.45
N ASP A 4 -2.10 14.92 17.24
CA ASP A 4 -0.70 15.04 16.90
C ASP A 4 -0.53 14.75 15.41
N LEU A 5 0.29 15.54 14.73
CA LEU A 5 0.56 15.42 13.29
C LEU A 5 2.05 15.53 13.02
N LEU A 6 2.59 14.52 12.39
CA LEU A 6 4.00 14.40 12.04
C LEU A 6 4.20 14.25 10.54
N SER A 7 5.34 14.69 10.04
CA SER A 7 5.81 14.44 8.68
C SER A 7 7.24 13.91 8.70
N THR A 8 7.61 13.08 7.75
CA THR A 8 8.99 12.64 7.58
C THR A 8 9.58 13.23 6.30
N ILE A 9 10.86 13.59 6.38
CA ILE A 9 11.65 14.12 5.28
C ILE A 9 12.93 13.31 5.22
N ALA A 10 13.32 12.82 4.06
CA ALA A 10 14.47 11.92 3.89
C ALA A 10 15.81 12.49 4.39
N SER A 11 15.95 13.82 4.43
CA SER A 11 17.14 14.49 4.91
C SER A 11 17.29 14.52 6.44
N THR A 12 16.24 14.10 7.19
CA THR A 12 16.25 14.10 8.66
C THR A 12 15.94 12.70 9.17
N SER A 13 16.60 12.26 10.23
CA SER A 13 16.28 11.00 10.91
C SER A 13 15.16 11.13 11.94
N GLU A 14 14.65 12.32 12.15
CA GLU A 14 13.60 12.63 13.11
C GLU A 14 12.36 13.16 12.37
N PRO A 15 11.15 12.79 12.81
CA PRO A 15 9.95 13.33 12.25
C PRO A 15 9.82 14.83 12.56
N GLU A 16 9.38 15.60 11.57
CA GLU A 16 9.01 16.99 11.75
C GLU A 16 7.66 17.08 12.46
N LEU A 17 7.61 17.85 13.55
CA LEU A 17 6.35 18.13 14.24
C LEU A 17 5.58 19.21 13.47
N LEU A 18 4.45 18.84 12.88
CA LEU A 18 3.53 19.78 12.23
C LEU A 18 2.50 20.33 13.22
N HIS A 19 2.04 19.50 14.17
CA HIS A 19 1.10 19.91 15.21
C HIS A 19 1.14 18.95 16.41
N GLY A 20 0.93 19.46 17.61
CA GLY A 20 0.81 18.67 18.84
C GLY A 20 2.14 18.30 19.50
N SER A 21 2.41 16.99 19.68
CA SER A 21 3.62 16.45 20.33
C SER A 21 4.18 15.25 19.56
N THR A 22 5.50 15.03 19.68
CA THR A 22 6.19 13.83 19.18
C THR A 22 6.38 12.77 20.25
N GLU A 23 6.06 13.04 21.51
CA GLU A 23 6.44 12.21 22.66
C GLU A 23 5.98 10.75 22.50
N ASP A 24 4.70 10.53 22.26
CA ASP A 24 4.14 9.19 22.10
C ASP A 24 4.74 8.43 20.90
N TYR A 25 5.08 9.14 19.81
CA TYR A 25 5.74 8.55 18.66
C TYR A 25 7.17 8.12 18.98
N LEU A 26 7.90 8.96 19.68
CA LEU A 26 9.27 8.65 20.09
C LEU A 26 9.31 7.51 21.10
N GLU A 27 8.37 7.48 22.04
CA GLU A 27 8.23 6.40 23.03
C GLU A 27 8.02 5.04 22.34
N ILE A 28 7.05 4.94 21.42
CA ILE A 28 6.81 3.68 20.74
C ILE A 28 7.95 3.30 19.79
N ARG A 29 8.54 4.25 19.08
CA ARG A 29 9.70 4.00 18.24
C ARG A 29 10.87 3.43 19.08
N ASP A 30 11.15 4.03 20.22
CA ASP A 30 12.22 3.58 21.12
C ASP A 30 11.89 2.22 21.74
N PHE A 31 10.62 1.97 22.08
CA PHE A 31 10.17 0.64 22.50
C PHE A 31 10.45 -0.41 21.42
N MET A 32 10.04 -0.17 20.19
CA MET A 32 10.21 -1.12 19.09
C MET A 32 11.69 -1.33 18.72
N ASN A 33 12.53 -0.31 18.84
CA ASN A 33 13.96 -0.44 18.59
C ASN A 33 14.70 -1.26 19.68
N ASN A 34 14.16 -1.33 20.89
CA ASN A 34 14.80 -1.99 22.03
C ASN A 34 14.14 -3.33 22.40
N ASN A 35 13.06 -3.75 21.74
CA ASN A 35 12.35 -4.97 22.04
C ASN A 35 12.10 -5.78 20.77
N ASP A 36 12.19 -7.09 20.91
CA ASP A 36 11.91 -8.03 19.83
C ASP A 36 10.39 -8.14 19.61
N ILE A 37 9.90 -7.59 18.50
CA ILE A 37 8.46 -7.55 18.16
C ILE A 37 7.95 -8.93 17.65
N SER A 38 8.83 -9.89 17.36
CA SER A 38 8.42 -11.28 17.10
C SER A 38 7.77 -11.92 18.33
N ILE A 39 8.06 -11.39 19.53
CA ILE A 39 7.45 -11.82 20.80
C ILE A 39 6.04 -11.25 20.90
N GLN A 40 5.04 -12.10 21.04
CA GLN A 40 3.62 -11.74 21.02
C GLN A 40 3.26 -10.60 22.00
N ASN A 41 3.76 -10.63 23.22
CA ASN A 41 3.50 -9.57 24.20
C ASN A 41 4.04 -8.19 23.74
N ASN A 42 5.18 -8.14 23.09
CA ASN A 42 5.75 -6.89 22.57
C ASN A 42 4.95 -6.39 21.37
N TYR A 43 4.51 -7.30 20.49
CA TYR A 43 3.60 -6.98 19.40
C TYR A 43 2.28 -6.41 19.90
N GLU A 44 1.67 -7.01 20.93
CA GLU A 44 0.42 -6.51 21.53
C GLU A 44 0.59 -5.11 22.12
N ILE A 45 1.73 -4.82 22.75
CA ILE A 45 2.05 -3.47 23.23
C ILE A 45 2.16 -2.50 22.06
N ALA A 46 2.95 -2.83 21.02
CA ALA A 46 3.12 -1.98 19.84
C ALA A 46 1.77 -1.70 19.13
N SER A 47 0.88 -2.69 19.07
CA SER A 47 -0.46 -2.59 18.48
C SER A 47 -1.44 -1.71 19.26
N GLN A 48 -1.11 -1.32 20.48
CA GLN A 48 -1.88 -0.31 21.24
C GLN A 48 -1.58 1.11 20.74
N TYR A 49 -0.39 1.35 20.20
CA TYR A 49 0.03 2.66 19.69
C TYR A 49 -0.27 2.85 18.20
N TYR A 50 -0.25 1.76 17.40
CA TYR A 50 -0.52 1.80 15.97
C TYR A 50 -1.88 1.19 15.63
N ASP A 51 -2.63 1.83 14.75
CA ASP A 51 -3.74 1.20 14.04
C ASP A 51 -3.16 0.24 12.98
N VAL A 52 -3.10 -1.04 13.36
CA VAL A 52 -2.45 -2.09 12.57
C VAL A 52 -3.14 -2.27 11.21
N GLU A 53 -4.48 -2.20 11.15
CA GLU A 53 -5.21 -2.32 9.89
C GLU A 53 -4.89 -1.14 8.97
N SER A 54 -4.93 0.09 9.50
CA SER A 54 -4.58 1.30 8.76
C SER A 54 -3.12 1.27 8.29
N LEU A 55 -2.19 0.78 9.13
CA LEU A 55 -0.78 0.63 8.77
C LEU A 55 -0.61 -0.34 7.60
N ILE A 56 -1.23 -1.50 7.65
CA ILE A 56 -1.16 -2.52 6.59
C ILE A 56 -1.71 -1.97 5.28
N GLU A 57 -2.91 -1.38 5.30
CA GLU A 57 -3.55 -0.83 4.10
C GLU A 57 -2.71 0.29 3.47
N TYR A 58 -2.17 1.19 4.29
CA TYR A 58 -1.30 2.26 3.82
C TYR A 58 -0.02 1.71 3.18
N LYS A 59 0.65 0.75 3.84
CA LYS A 59 1.87 0.13 3.31
C LYS A 59 1.60 -0.58 1.98
N ILE A 60 0.53 -1.37 1.92
CA ILE A 60 0.13 -2.06 0.68
C ILE A 60 -0.14 -1.06 -0.44
N ALA A 61 -0.86 0.04 -0.17
CA ALA A 61 -1.16 1.05 -1.17
C ALA A 61 0.12 1.66 -1.76
N GLN A 62 1.06 2.11 -0.92
CA GLN A 62 2.33 2.69 -1.34
C GLN A 62 3.21 1.70 -2.11
N ILE A 63 3.28 0.46 -1.64
CA ILE A 63 4.05 -0.62 -2.28
C ILE A 63 3.42 -0.98 -3.63
N PHE A 64 2.10 -1.15 -3.69
CA PHE A 64 1.43 -1.55 -4.93
C PHE A 64 1.59 -0.50 -6.03
N VAL A 65 1.37 0.77 -5.73
CA VAL A 65 1.53 1.84 -6.72
C VAL A 65 2.99 2.14 -7.04
N MET A 66 3.93 1.50 -6.34
CA MET A 66 5.38 1.71 -6.49
C MET A 66 5.78 3.17 -6.29
N ASN A 67 5.32 3.79 -5.21
CA ASN A 67 5.72 5.16 -4.88
C ASN A 67 7.18 5.20 -4.42
N TYR A 68 8.08 5.45 -5.34
CA TYR A 68 9.52 5.39 -5.08
C TYR A 68 10.04 6.52 -4.18
N ASP A 69 9.37 7.66 -4.13
CA ASP A 69 9.73 8.78 -3.24
C ASP A 69 9.19 8.60 -1.81
N TRP A 70 9.09 7.37 -1.38
CA TRP A 70 8.61 6.89 -0.09
C TRP A 70 9.47 5.67 0.34
N PRO A 71 9.63 5.34 1.64
CA PRO A 71 9.03 5.95 2.83
C PRO A 71 9.90 7.03 3.51
N GLY A 72 11.05 7.37 2.98
CA GLY A 72 11.92 8.42 3.53
C GLY A 72 11.28 9.81 3.42
N ASN A 73 10.63 10.07 2.28
CA ASN A 73 9.78 11.24 2.06
C ASN A 73 8.29 10.86 2.08
N ASN A 74 7.45 11.88 1.99
CA ASN A 74 6.02 11.74 1.71
C ASN A 74 5.27 10.82 2.68
N ASN A 75 5.71 10.81 3.93
CA ASN A 75 5.13 10.02 4.99
C ASN A 75 4.59 10.94 6.08
N LYS A 76 3.28 10.95 6.25
CA LYS A 76 2.59 11.72 7.28
C LYS A 76 1.81 10.82 8.19
N LEU A 77 1.90 11.09 9.49
CA LEU A 77 1.21 10.34 10.53
C LEU A 77 0.39 11.30 11.39
N PHE A 78 -0.74 10.83 11.85
CA PHE A 78 -1.53 11.52 12.85
C PHE A 78 -2.01 10.57 13.94
N LYS A 79 -2.31 11.13 15.12
CA LYS A 79 -2.91 10.44 16.24
C LYS A 79 -3.93 11.35 16.91
N ALA A 80 -5.14 10.89 17.12
CA ALA A 80 -6.12 11.61 17.91
C ALA A 80 -5.70 11.62 19.38
N LYS A 81 -5.88 12.76 20.08
CA LYS A 81 -5.63 12.88 21.53
C LYS A 81 -6.81 12.36 22.34
N SER A 82 -7.15 11.10 22.13
CA SER A 82 -8.13 10.35 22.91
C SER A 82 -7.45 9.17 23.60
N SER A 83 -8.07 8.59 24.59
CA SER A 83 -7.53 7.44 25.34
C SER A 83 -7.29 6.19 24.48
N ASP A 84 -7.96 6.11 23.34
CA ASP A 84 -7.91 5.03 22.34
C ASP A 84 -7.27 5.46 21.02
N GLY A 85 -6.70 6.68 20.96
CA GLY A 85 -6.04 7.22 19.79
C GLY A 85 -4.80 6.40 19.42
N LYS A 86 -4.69 6.05 18.13
CA LYS A 86 -3.57 5.29 17.55
C LYS A 86 -2.96 6.04 16.40
N TRP A 87 -1.67 5.81 16.16
CA TRP A 87 -0.98 6.35 15.00
C TRP A 87 -1.54 5.73 13.72
N GLN A 88 -1.89 6.61 12.79
CA GLN A 88 -2.37 6.27 11.46
C GLN A 88 -1.58 7.07 10.42
N HIS A 89 -1.43 6.52 9.22
CA HIS A 89 -0.77 7.19 8.12
C HIS A 89 -1.77 7.93 7.24
N ILE A 90 -1.32 9.03 6.64
CA ILE A 90 -2.07 9.79 5.65
C ILE A 90 -1.48 9.50 4.28
N MET A 91 -2.31 9.05 3.33
CA MET A 91 -1.90 8.96 1.93
C MET A 91 -1.63 10.35 1.39
N PHE A 92 -0.40 10.61 0.99
CA PHE A 92 0.06 11.93 0.59
C PHE A 92 1.14 11.78 -0.48
N ASP A 93 1.08 12.64 -1.51
CA ASP A 93 2.12 12.81 -2.54
C ASP A 93 2.59 11.49 -3.17
N SER A 94 1.64 10.79 -3.81
CA SER A 94 1.90 9.49 -4.45
C SER A 94 2.11 9.62 -5.96
N ASP A 95 2.47 10.80 -6.45
CA ASP A 95 2.60 11.11 -7.87
C ASP A 95 3.84 10.46 -8.52
N PHE A 96 4.78 9.93 -7.71
CA PHE A 96 5.89 9.09 -8.15
C PHE A 96 5.53 7.61 -8.27
N GLY A 97 4.25 7.27 -8.19
CA GLY A 97 3.71 5.94 -8.46
C GLY A 97 3.55 5.64 -9.95
N PHE A 98 3.08 4.42 -10.25
CA PHE A 98 2.81 3.92 -11.61
C PHE A 98 4.01 4.08 -12.56
N GLU A 99 5.20 3.77 -12.07
CA GLU A 99 6.48 3.85 -12.80
C GLU A 99 6.88 5.25 -13.30
N ARG A 100 6.25 6.29 -12.85
CA ARG A 100 6.61 7.64 -13.29
C ARG A 100 8.10 7.94 -13.14
N TRP A 101 8.73 7.43 -12.10
CA TRP A 101 10.16 7.63 -11.83
C TRP A 101 11.10 6.92 -12.82
N THR A 102 10.65 5.94 -13.61
CA THR A 102 11.47 5.30 -14.65
C THR A 102 11.71 6.22 -15.83
N ASP A 103 10.83 7.18 -16.08
CA ASP A 103 10.99 8.22 -17.09
C ASP A 103 12.03 9.28 -16.67
N LEU A 104 12.39 9.29 -15.40
CA LEU A 104 13.39 10.18 -14.88
C LEU A 104 14.76 9.69 -15.34
N ALA A 105 15.43 10.44 -16.21
CA ALA A 105 16.80 10.21 -16.66
C ALA A 105 17.84 10.17 -15.51
N LEU A 106 17.41 9.84 -14.30
CA LEU A 106 18.22 9.76 -13.09
C LEU A 106 18.99 8.44 -12.98
N GLY A 107 18.82 7.52 -13.92
CA GLY A 107 19.64 6.32 -14.05
C GLY A 107 19.57 5.34 -12.88
N PHE A 108 18.57 5.47 -12.02
CA PHE A 108 18.65 4.80 -10.72
C PHE A 108 17.99 3.44 -10.68
N ILE A 109 17.04 3.12 -11.56
CA ILE A 109 16.13 2.07 -11.12
C ILE A 109 15.52 1.33 -12.31
N GLY A 110 15.35 0.02 -12.14
CA GLY A 110 14.63 -0.84 -13.08
C GLY A 110 13.14 -0.48 -13.19
N SER A 111 12.48 -1.14 -14.14
CA SER A 111 11.03 -1.05 -14.28
C SER A 111 10.31 -1.82 -13.14
N TYR A 112 8.97 -1.73 -13.08
CA TYR A 112 8.14 -2.56 -12.19
C TYR A 112 8.41 -4.06 -12.36
N GLU A 113 8.95 -4.47 -13.49
CA GLU A 113 9.34 -5.84 -13.78
C GLU A 113 10.60 -6.29 -13.04
N THR A 114 11.44 -5.33 -12.60
CA THR A 114 12.75 -5.63 -12.02
C THR A 114 12.97 -5.01 -10.64
N TYR A 115 12.14 -4.05 -10.22
CA TYR A 115 12.29 -3.38 -8.94
C TYR A 115 11.34 -3.96 -7.90
N ASN A 116 11.91 -4.53 -6.83
CA ASN A 116 11.14 -5.07 -5.71
C ASN A 116 10.77 -3.94 -4.73
N MET A 117 9.53 -3.45 -4.84
CA MET A 117 9.04 -2.34 -4.01
C MET A 117 8.75 -2.79 -2.57
N LEU A 118 8.44 -4.05 -2.36
CA LEU A 118 8.25 -4.60 -1.02
C LEU A 118 9.60 -4.68 -0.27
N ASP A 119 10.67 -5.12 -0.94
CA ASP A 119 12.03 -5.08 -0.38
C ASP A 119 12.46 -3.64 -0.09
N HIS A 120 12.15 -2.68 -0.98
CA HIS A 120 12.38 -1.26 -0.73
C HIS A 120 11.67 -0.79 0.56
N ALA A 121 10.41 -1.14 0.76
CA ALA A 121 9.64 -0.80 1.96
C ALA A 121 10.15 -1.50 3.22
N TYR A 122 10.76 -2.67 3.08
CA TYR A 122 11.40 -3.44 4.15
C TYR A 122 12.76 -2.88 4.55
N GLY A 123 13.39 -2.08 3.71
CA GLY A 123 14.70 -1.42 3.96
C GLY A 123 15.83 -1.92 3.06
N GLY A 124 15.51 -2.69 2.04
CA GLY A 124 16.48 -3.13 1.04
C GLY A 124 17.14 -1.95 0.34
N GLY A 125 18.46 -2.03 0.20
CA GLY A 125 19.26 -1.00 -0.45
C GLY A 125 19.63 0.21 0.39
N ASN A 126 18.90 0.53 1.46
CA ASN A 126 19.16 1.68 2.35
C ASN A 126 19.55 2.95 1.57
N THR A 127 18.66 3.41 0.70
CA THR A 127 18.87 4.57 -0.16
C THR A 127 18.38 5.86 0.50
N PHE A 128 18.52 6.99 -0.19
CA PHE A 128 17.95 8.26 0.26
C PHE A 128 16.42 8.17 0.46
N ASN A 129 15.73 7.41 -0.39
CA ASN A 129 14.26 7.31 -0.35
C ASN A 129 13.75 6.27 0.66
N ASN A 130 14.59 5.34 1.11
CA ASN A 130 14.24 4.34 2.13
C ASN A 130 15.32 4.19 3.21
N PRO A 131 15.72 5.27 3.90
CA PRO A 131 16.70 5.18 4.98
C PRO A 131 16.17 4.29 6.11
N VAL A 132 17.06 3.60 6.81
CA VAL A 132 16.72 2.61 7.85
C VAL A 132 15.68 3.10 8.85
N TRP A 133 15.76 4.35 9.27
CA TRP A 133 14.81 4.90 10.25
C TRP A 133 13.38 4.97 9.73
N SER A 134 13.16 5.09 8.40
CA SER A 134 11.83 5.20 7.79
C SER A 134 11.15 3.85 7.57
N THR A 135 11.92 2.78 7.55
CA THR A 135 11.44 1.40 7.35
C THR A 135 11.35 0.61 8.66
N ALA A 136 12.08 1.03 9.70
CA ALA A 136 12.29 0.26 10.94
C ALA A 136 10.99 -0.21 11.61
N ILE A 137 9.96 0.64 11.71
CA ILE A 137 8.68 0.27 12.34
C ILE A 137 7.97 -0.82 11.55
N PHE A 138 7.91 -0.69 10.22
CA PHE A 138 7.28 -1.70 9.38
C PHE A 138 8.04 -3.02 9.40
N THR A 139 9.36 -2.95 9.32
CA THR A 139 10.24 -4.13 9.43
C THR A 139 10.04 -4.85 10.76
N ALA A 140 10.03 -4.12 11.87
CA ALA A 140 9.81 -4.71 13.20
C ALA A 140 8.43 -5.38 13.32
N PHE A 141 7.37 -4.78 12.79
CA PHE A 141 6.06 -5.43 12.75
C PHE A 141 6.06 -6.72 11.92
N LEU A 142 6.77 -6.76 10.78
CA LEU A 142 6.88 -7.95 9.93
C LEU A 142 7.64 -9.11 10.58
N ASP A 143 8.43 -8.87 11.64
CA ASP A 143 9.04 -9.94 12.42
C ASP A 143 7.99 -10.75 13.21
N ASN A 144 6.83 -10.15 13.51
CA ASN A 144 5.73 -10.88 14.14
C ASN A 144 4.93 -11.68 13.10
N GLN A 145 4.71 -12.97 13.39
CA GLN A 145 4.05 -13.88 12.45
C GLN A 145 2.57 -13.53 12.22
N GLU A 146 1.86 -13.07 13.24
CA GLU A 146 0.45 -12.66 13.11
C GLU A 146 0.33 -11.46 12.17
N PHE A 147 1.15 -10.42 12.39
CA PHE A 147 1.18 -9.25 11.50
C PHE A 147 1.57 -9.64 10.06
N LYS A 148 2.61 -10.46 9.91
CA LYS A 148 3.07 -10.93 8.59
C LYS A 148 1.95 -11.65 7.83
N HIS A 149 1.26 -12.59 8.46
CA HIS A 149 0.14 -13.30 7.85
C HIS A 149 -1.02 -12.35 7.50
N GLN A 150 -1.33 -11.40 8.39
CA GLN A 150 -2.35 -10.39 8.13
C GLN A 150 -1.96 -9.50 6.94
N PHE A 151 -0.69 -9.05 6.87
CA PHE A 151 -0.18 -8.25 5.75
C PHE A 151 -0.30 -9.01 4.42
N ILE A 152 0.20 -10.24 4.35
CA ILE A 152 0.17 -11.07 3.13
C ILE A 152 -1.27 -11.31 2.67
N ASN A 153 -2.16 -11.71 3.59
CA ASN A 153 -3.56 -11.95 3.29
C ASN A 153 -4.31 -10.69 2.82
N THR A 154 -4.08 -9.55 3.51
CA THR A 154 -4.68 -8.27 3.10
C THR A 154 -4.17 -7.86 1.73
N TYR A 155 -2.90 -8.07 1.43
CA TYR A 155 -2.35 -7.76 0.11
C TYR A 155 -2.97 -8.65 -0.98
N CYS A 156 -3.11 -9.95 -0.73
CA CYS A 156 -3.85 -10.86 -1.62
C CYS A 156 -5.31 -10.42 -1.80
N ASP A 157 -6.00 -10.03 -0.73
CA ASP A 157 -7.36 -9.48 -0.80
C ASP A 157 -7.45 -8.30 -1.77
N ARG A 158 -6.49 -7.36 -1.69
CA ARG A 158 -6.43 -6.18 -2.56
C ARG A 158 -6.10 -6.54 -4.01
N ILE A 159 -5.14 -7.44 -4.24
CA ILE A 159 -4.81 -7.94 -5.59
C ILE A 159 -6.01 -8.66 -6.21
N ASN A 160 -6.77 -9.40 -5.43
CA ASN A 160 -7.97 -10.10 -5.90
C ASN A 160 -9.18 -9.17 -6.13
N THR A 161 -9.10 -7.88 -5.73
CA THR A 161 -10.22 -6.94 -5.79
C THR A 161 -9.79 -5.57 -6.34
N THR A 162 -9.46 -4.62 -5.48
CA THR A 162 -9.23 -3.22 -5.83
C THR A 162 -7.94 -2.97 -6.60
N TYR A 163 -6.99 -3.89 -6.56
CA TYR A 163 -5.74 -3.85 -7.32
C TYR A 163 -5.67 -4.90 -8.42
N SER A 164 -6.79 -5.53 -8.75
CA SER A 164 -6.87 -6.40 -9.93
C SER A 164 -6.64 -5.59 -11.21
N THR A 165 -6.09 -6.25 -12.22
CA THR A 165 -5.88 -5.66 -13.56
C THR A 165 -7.16 -5.02 -14.10
N ASP A 166 -8.30 -5.71 -13.98
CA ASP A 166 -9.59 -5.26 -14.50
C ASP A 166 -10.07 -3.99 -13.79
N TYR A 167 -10.02 -3.97 -12.44
CA TYR A 167 -10.48 -2.82 -11.67
C TYR A 167 -9.56 -1.61 -11.84
N THR A 168 -8.25 -1.82 -11.82
CA THR A 168 -7.27 -0.75 -12.05
C THR A 168 -7.41 -0.15 -13.45
N SER A 169 -7.59 -1.00 -14.48
CA SER A 169 -7.85 -0.55 -15.85
C SER A 169 -9.15 0.23 -15.96
N TYR A 170 -10.21 -0.22 -15.31
CA TYR A 170 -11.48 0.51 -15.23
C TYR A 170 -11.31 1.91 -14.61
N LEU A 171 -10.51 2.04 -13.55
CA LEU A 171 -10.24 3.35 -12.94
C LEU A 171 -9.45 4.26 -13.88
N ILE A 172 -8.45 3.71 -14.59
CA ILE A 172 -7.69 4.45 -15.60
C ILE A 172 -8.62 4.96 -16.71
N ASP A 173 -9.52 4.12 -17.24
CA ASP A 173 -10.51 4.51 -18.22
C ASP A 173 -11.42 5.63 -17.71
N SER A 174 -11.92 5.50 -16.51
CA SER A 174 -12.82 6.46 -15.88
C SER A 174 -12.16 7.83 -15.72
N LEU A 175 -10.94 7.88 -15.21
CA LEU A 175 -10.17 9.11 -15.03
C LEU A 175 -9.75 9.72 -16.37
N LYS A 176 -9.31 8.89 -17.33
CA LYS A 176 -8.99 9.31 -18.69
C LYS A 176 -10.18 9.97 -19.36
N ALA A 177 -11.38 9.41 -19.23
CA ALA A 177 -12.60 9.98 -19.83
C ALA A 177 -12.90 11.39 -19.30
N VAL A 178 -12.61 11.66 -18.02
CA VAL A 178 -12.81 12.98 -17.41
C VAL A 178 -11.82 14.01 -17.98
N VAL A 179 -10.55 13.65 -18.17
CA VAL A 179 -9.50 14.61 -18.57
C VAL A 179 -9.32 14.74 -20.07
N ALA A 180 -9.64 13.69 -20.85
CA ALA A 180 -9.40 13.64 -22.30
C ALA A 180 -9.90 14.84 -23.09
N PRO A 181 -11.10 15.43 -22.81
CA PRO A 181 -11.60 16.60 -23.52
C PRO A 181 -10.70 17.83 -23.39
N TYR A 182 -9.89 17.91 -22.33
CA TYR A 182 -9.08 19.10 -21.99
C TYR A 182 -7.60 18.95 -22.31
N VAL A 183 -7.15 17.73 -22.64
CA VAL A 183 -5.72 17.41 -22.84
C VAL A 183 -5.11 18.22 -23.98
N ALA A 184 -5.79 18.35 -25.11
CA ALA A 184 -5.30 19.12 -26.26
C ALA A 184 -5.12 20.61 -25.92
N ASP A 185 -6.10 21.20 -25.24
CA ASP A 185 -6.04 22.61 -24.82
C ASP A 185 -4.96 22.84 -23.76
N HIS A 186 -4.80 21.91 -22.84
CA HIS A 186 -3.72 21.94 -21.85
C HIS A 186 -2.34 21.91 -22.52
N ILE A 187 -2.13 20.98 -23.45
CA ILE A 187 -0.87 20.85 -24.20
C ILE A 187 -0.61 22.12 -25.02
N ASN A 188 -1.59 22.63 -25.73
CA ASN A 188 -1.45 23.85 -26.53
C ASN A 188 -1.07 25.07 -25.67
N ARG A 189 -1.60 25.16 -24.46
CA ARG A 189 -1.35 26.30 -23.56
C ARG A 189 -0.04 26.20 -22.82
N TYR A 190 0.32 25.02 -22.32
CA TYR A 190 1.43 24.82 -21.39
C TYR A 190 2.58 23.98 -21.97
N GLY A 191 2.34 23.16 -22.99
CA GLY A 191 3.33 22.27 -23.58
C GLY A 191 4.65 22.95 -23.94
N PRO A 192 4.66 24.15 -24.57
CA PRO A 192 5.90 24.86 -24.88
C PRO A 192 6.69 25.34 -23.67
N SER A 193 6.03 25.46 -22.49
CA SER A 193 6.62 25.98 -21.26
C SER A 193 6.99 24.85 -20.27
N LEU A 194 6.68 23.61 -20.59
CA LEU A 194 6.99 22.46 -19.73
C LEU A 194 8.46 22.08 -19.88
N TYR A 195 9.24 22.46 -18.89
CA TYR A 195 10.69 22.20 -18.84
C TYR A 195 11.05 20.81 -18.36
N ASP A 196 10.10 20.08 -17.76
CA ASP A 196 10.36 18.76 -17.24
C ASP A 196 9.91 17.66 -18.23
N SER A 197 10.69 16.60 -18.28
CA SER A 197 10.38 15.41 -19.05
C SER A 197 9.20 14.60 -18.50
N TYR A 198 8.62 15.04 -17.39
CA TYR A 198 7.57 14.31 -16.64
C TYR A 198 6.16 14.66 -17.11
N THR A 199 6.00 15.83 -17.71
CA THR A 199 4.67 16.28 -18.14
C THR A 199 4.53 16.10 -19.63
N PRO A 200 3.55 15.33 -20.11
CA PRO A 200 3.35 15.13 -21.55
C PRO A 200 3.14 16.47 -22.27
N ASN A 201 4.05 16.82 -23.16
CA ASN A 201 4.01 18.06 -23.95
C ASN A 201 3.42 17.86 -25.35
N THR A 202 3.03 16.66 -25.68
CA THR A 202 2.34 16.30 -26.93
C THR A 202 1.23 15.28 -26.64
N LEU A 203 0.24 15.20 -27.53
CA LEU A 203 -0.81 14.20 -27.43
C LEU A 203 -0.26 12.77 -27.53
N ALA A 204 0.78 12.55 -28.31
CA ALA A 204 1.45 11.25 -28.41
C ALA A 204 2.13 10.87 -27.09
N ALA A 205 2.80 11.80 -26.43
CA ALA A 205 3.41 11.58 -25.10
C ALA A 205 2.33 11.30 -24.02
N TYR A 206 1.22 12.04 -24.05
CA TYR A 206 0.07 11.75 -23.15
C TYR A 206 -0.48 10.33 -23.36
N ASN A 207 -0.73 9.95 -24.62
CA ASN A 207 -1.24 8.60 -24.90
C ASN A 207 -0.23 7.51 -24.49
N GLY A 208 1.07 7.77 -24.68
CA GLY A 208 2.13 6.87 -24.22
C GLY A 208 2.15 6.73 -22.69
N ALA A 209 1.96 7.83 -21.96
CA ALA A 209 1.88 7.80 -20.50
C ALA A 209 0.66 7.00 -20.00
N VAL A 210 -0.49 7.19 -20.65
CA VAL A 210 -1.70 6.40 -20.33
C VAL A 210 -1.49 4.92 -20.66
N GLN A 211 -0.83 4.59 -21.77
CA GLN A 211 -0.52 3.18 -22.10
C GLN A 211 0.35 2.53 -21.04
N ARG A 212 1.38 3.21 -20.53
CA ARG A 212 2.20 2.69 -19.43
C ARG A 212 1.40 2.40 -18.17
N MET A 213 0.37 3.20 -17.86
CA MET A 213 -0.52 2.90 -16.74
C MET A 213 -1.29 1.59 -16.94
N TYR A 214 -1.77 1.28 -18.16
CA TYR A 214 -2.40 -0.01 -18.45
C TYR A 214 -1.41 -1.17 -18.40
N ASP A 215 -0.20 -0.97 -18.93
CA ASP A 215 0.85 -1.98 -18.88
C ASP A 215 1.19 -2.30 -17.41
N PHE A 216 1.38 -1.26 -16.59
CA PHE A 216 1.56 -1.40 -15.13
C PHE A 216 0.40 -2.18 -14.49
N ALA A 217 -0.85 -1.80 -14.75
CA ALA A 217 -2.03 -2.48 -14.20
C ALA A 217 -2.07 -3.97 -14.58
N SER A 218 -1.53 -4.32 -15.77
CA SER A 218 -1.49 -5.70 -16.26
C SER A 218 -0.46 -6.57 -15.53
N TYR A 219 0.74 -6.04 -15.26
CA TYR A 219 1.86 -6.82 -14.70
C TYR A 219 1.97 -6.72 -13.17
N ARG A 220 1.55 -5.60 -12.60
CA ARG A 220 1.80 -5.30 -11.19
C ARG A 220 1.22 -6.32 -10.20
N PRO A 221 0.00 -6.89 -10.40
CA PRO A 221 -0.54 -7.90 -9.50
C PRO A 221 0.37 -9.11 -9.33
N ASP A 222 0.92 -9.63 -10.44
CA ASP A 222 1.80 -10.80 -10.42
C ASP A 222 3.17 -10.44 -9.83
N ASN A 223 3.70 -9.27 -10.16
CA ASN A 223 4.96 -8.81 -9.57
C ASN A 223 4.85 -8.62 -8.06
N ALA A 224 3.74 -8.08 -7.57
CA ALA A 224 3.50 -7.96 -6.14
C ALA A 224 3.45 -9.31 -5.42
N ARG A 225 2.89 -10.35 -6.05
CA ARG A 225 2.95 -11.72 -5.52
C ARG A 225 4.39 -12.25 -5.49
N ASN A 226 5.15 -12.05 -6.54
CA ASN A 226 6.55 -12.47 -6.61
C ASN A 226 7.40 -11.77 -5.54
N GLU A 227 7.18 -10.48 -5.30
CA GLU A 227 7.85 -9.73 -4.22
C GLU A 227 7.58 -10.34 -2.84
N MET A 228 6.33 -10.78 -2.58
CA MET A 228 5.99 -11.47 -1.32
C MET A 228 6.66 -12.84 -1.23
N VAL A 229 6.73 -13.59 -2.33
CA VAL A 229 7.45 -14.87 -2.38
C VAL A 229 8.92 -14.69 -2.03
N GLU A 230 9.56 -13.69 -2.62
CA GLU A 230 10.98 -13.42 -2.39
C GLU A 230 11.27 -12.96 -0.97
N LEU A 231 10.51 -11.96 -0.46
CA LEU A 231 10.79 -11.38 0.84
C LEU A 231 10.45 -12.32 2.00
N PHE A 232 9.37 -13.08 1.89
CA PHE A 232 8.87 -13.92 2.97
C PHE A 232 9.24 -15.41 2.83
N ASP A 233 10.06 -15.75 1.83
CA ASP A 233 10.50 -17.13 1.53
C ASP A 233 9.31 -18.11 1.41
N LEU A 234 8.27 -17.67 0.66
CA LEU A 234 7.10 -18.50 0.43
C LEU A 234 7.37 -19.53 -0.67
N ASN A 235 6.62 -20.63 -0.66
CA ASN A 235 6.79 -21.69 -1.68
C ASN A 235 6.28 -21.28 -3.08
N GLY A 236 5.64 -20.12 -3.21
CA GLY A 236 5.11 -19.57 -4.46
C GLY A 236 3.83 -20.24 -4.98
N ALA A 237 3.40 -21.33 -4.36
CA ALA A 237 2.15 -21.98 -4.76
C ALA A 237 0.93 -21.23 -4.24
N THR A 238 -0.04 -21.01 -5.12
CA THR A 238 -1.33 -20.41 -4.76
C THR A 238 -2.47 -21.41 -4.91
N ASN A 239 -3.52 -21.19 -4.13
CA ASN A 239 -4.78 -21.92 -4.26
C ASN A 239 -5.90 -20.91 -4.57
N THR A 240 -6.77 -21.30 -5.50
CA THR A 240 -8.01 -20.55 -5.75
C THR A 240 -9.03 -20.89 -4.66
N VAL A 241 -9.44 -19.88 -3.91
CA VAL A 241 -10.53 -19.97 -2.94
C VAL A 241 -11.80 -19.48 -3.63
N SER A 242 -12.82 -20.34 -3.76
CA SER A 242 -14.12 -19.99 -4.32
C SER A 242 -15.17 -19.98 -3.21
N LEU A 243 -15.88 -18.87 -3.08
CA LEU A 243 -16.92 -18.65 -2.09
C LEU A 243 -18.27 -18.46 -2.79
N PHE A 244 -19.30 -19.02 -2.20
CA PHE A 244 -20.64 -18.95 -2.75
C PHE A 244 -21.65 -18.65 -1.63
N VAL A 245 -22.39 -17.55 -1.78
CA VAL A 245 -23.50 -17.18 -0.91
C VAL A 245 -24.79 -17.44 -1.66
N ASN A 246 -25.57 -18.42 -1.21
CA ASN A 246 -26.82 -18.82 -1.86
C ASN A 246 -27.99 -17.86 -1.56
N ASP A 247 -27.94 -17.14 -0.44
CA ASP A 247 -28.90 -16.12 -0.05
C ASP A 247 -28.17 -14.93 0.57
N SER A 248 -27.99 -13.88 -0.22
CA SER A 248 -27.30 -12.65 0.21
C SER A 248 -28.11 -11.80 1.20
N GLU A 249 -29.42 -12.08 1.36
CA GLU A 249 -30.24 -11.40 2.39
C GLU A 249 -30.08 -12.07 3.76
N ALA A 250 -29.67 -13.34 3.79
CA ALA A 250 -29.46 -14.08 5.03
C ALA A 250 -28.08 -13.83 5.67
N GLY A 251 -27.09 -13.41 4.87
CA GLY A 251 -25.75 -13.15 5.38
C GLY A 251 -24.68 -13.05 4.29
N HIS A 252 -23.44 -12.93 4.74
CA HIS A 252 -22.27 -12.90 3.89
C HIS A 252 -21.12 -13.75 4.44
N ILE A 253 -20.13 -14.01 3.62
CA ILE A 253 -18.89 -14.66 4.03
C ILE A 253 -17.83 -13.59 4.16
N LYS A 254 -17.19 -13.50 5.33
CA LYS A 254 -15.99 -12.72 5.53
C LYS A 254 -14.78 -13.62 5.28
N ILE A 255 -13.92 -13.25 4.31
CA ILE A 255 -12.59 -13.84 4.10
C ILE A 255 -11.54 -12.78 4.38
N ASN A 256 -10.69 -13.01 5.35
CA ASN A 256 -9.70 -12.05 5.85
C ASN A 256 -10.34 -10.65 6.05
N THR A 257 -10.08 -9.69 5.14
CA THR A 257 -10.64 -8.33 5.19
C THR A 257 -11.88 -8.13 4.32
N LEU A 258 -12.19 -9.06 3.42
CA LEU A 258 -13.26 -8.92 2.44
C LEU A 258 -14.60 -9.46 2.95
N ASN A 259 -15.68 -8.74 2.66
CA ASN A 259 -17.05 -9.21 2.81
C ASN A 259 -17.57 -9.65 1.44
N VAL A 260 -17.83 -10.94 1.29
CA VAL A 260 -18.32 -11.55 0.08
C VAL A 260 -19.81 -11.83 0.24
N ASN A 261 -20.64 -11.10 -0.51
CA ASN A 261 -22.11 -11.18 -0.46
C ASN A 261 -22.74 -11.50 -1.83
N VAL A 262 -21.92 -11.97 -2.78
CA VAL A 262 -22.35 -12.28 -4.14
C VAL A 262 -22.43 -13.78 -4.41
N GLN A 263 -23.20 -14.16 -5.44
CA GLN A 263 -23.30 -15.54 -5.90
C GLN A 263 -22.05 -15.93 -6.72
N GLY A 264 -21.00 -16.25 -6.01
CA GLY A 264 -19.74 -16.67 -6.60
C GLY A 264 -18.69 -15.54 -6.62
N TRP A 265 -17.68 -15.73 -5.81
CA TRP A 265 -16.46 -14.95 -5.79
C TRP A 265 -15.28 -15.90 -5.74
N SER A 266 -14.17 -15.54 -6.37
CA SER A 266 -12.95 -16.31 -6.31
C SER A 266 -11.76 -15.41 -6.16
N GLY A 267 -10.76 -15.84 -5.39
CA GLY A 267 -9.49 -15.17 -5.20
C GLY A 267 -8.36 -16.15 -4.99
N GLU A 268 -7.13 -15.73 -5.26
CA GLU A 268 -5.93 -16.53 -5.11
C GLU A 268 -5.17 -16.16 -3.85
N TYR A 269 -4.77 -17.15 -3.07
CA TYR A 269 -4.02 -17.02 -1.81
C TYR A 269 -2.87 -18.01 -1.77
N PHE A 270 -1.79 -17.64 -1.09
CA PHE A 270 -0.64 -18.54 -0.92
C PHE A 270 -1.01 -19.77 -0.09
N SER A 271 -0.55 -20.93 -0.54
CA SER A 271 -0.93 -22.23 0.05
C SER A 271 -0.35 -22.47 1.44
N ASP A 272 0.73 -21.77 1.79
CA ASP A 272 1.45 -21.86 3.06
C ASP A 272 1.06 -20.76 4.07
N ILE A 273 0.13 -19.86 3.69
CA ILE A 273 -0.39 -18.82 4.57
C ILE A 273 -1.83 -19.15 4.98
N PRO A 274 -2.13 -19.27 6.29
CA PRO A 274 -3.48 -19.54 6.75
C PRO A 274 -4.41 -18.36 6.46
N ILE A 275 -5.59 -18.64 5.91
CA ILE A 275 -6.64 -17.66 5.67
C ILE A 275 -7.74 -17.77 6.73
N SER A 276 -8.42 -16.66 7.01
CA SER A 276 -9.57 -16.61 7.90
C SER A 276 -10.87 -16.57 7.09
N ILE A 277 -11.77 -17.52 7.34
CA ILE A 277 -13.11 -17.54 6.72
C ILE A 277 -14.16 -17.59 7.83
N LYS A 278 -15.12 -16.67 7.77
CA LYS A 278 -16.21 -16.57 8.73
C LYS A 278 -17.54 -16.33 8.03
N ALA A 279 -18.56 -17.12 8.38
CA ALA A 279 -19.92 -16.81 8.03
C ALA A 279 -20.48 -15.72 8.98
N VAL A 280 -21.10 -14.70 8.42
CA VAL A 280 -21.66 -13.56 9.15
C VAL A 280 -23.14 -13.44 8.80
N PRO A 281 -24.05 -13.83 9.74
CA PRO A 281 -25.49 -13.71 9.51
C PRO A 281 -25.94 -12.26 9.54
N GLU A 282 -26.94 -11.91 8.75
CA GLU A 282 -27.67 -10.66 8.87
C GLU A 282 -28.65 -10.70 10.04
N PHE A 283 -29.13 -9.52 10.42
CA PHE A 283 -30.03 -9.41 11.58
C PHE A 283 -31.29 -10.27 11.39
N GLY A 284 -31.54 -11.16 12.35
CA GLY A 284 -32.68 -12.08 12.34
C GLY A 284 -32.40 -13.46 11.73
N TYR A 285 -31.17 -13.70 11.27
CA TYR A 285 -30.67 -14.98 10.80
C TYR A 285 -29.63 -15.55 11.76
N GLU A 286 -29.47 -16.85 11.74
CA GLU A 286 -28.42 -17.60 12.47
C GLU A 286 -27.92 -18.77 11.61
N PHE A 287 -26.68 -19.21 11.88
CA PHE A 287 -26.08 -20.39 11.24
C PHE A 287 -26.25 -21.62 12.10
#